data_696ddc7297bc8e3a0cf15a351bac111c
#
_entry.id   696ddc7297bc8e3a0cf15a351bac111c
#
_cell.length_a   1.000
_cell.length_b   1.000
_cell.length_c   1.000
_cell.angle_alpha   90.00
_cell.angle_beta   90.00
_cell.angle_gamma   90.00
#
_symmetry.space_group_name_H-M   'P 1'
#
loop_
_entity.id
_entity.type
_entity.pdbx_description
1 polymer ?
#
loop_
_entity_poly.entity_id
_entity_poly.type
_entity_poly.pdbx_seq_one_letter_code
_entity_poly.pdbx_strand_id
1 'polypeptide(L)'
;KLAGGEQVFEVPLLAMRTITIDGEAVGLFGDVWSEIEPGLFRSVIRDADGAAVLEVERRYSIGDGPVDGYRLKLEQRARNLSGRELSVTWQHYGPGDLDPDRDSYIEVRRFHFGYLMPPARDPSQSIVLASGQMYERKDVVDRIRENDFSLWPNLASREESLEVSWFGSTNRYFSLAVYAPYAPPGSTSKDLASSVETVMTQLGFGDSGEVVFSLLQGPAKTIAPGGEASWDLGVYAGPLERDVLIDLEPYAAMNLGGLITYVMNSCCTICTFAWLANLLVVFLTFIHDYIAFDWAISIVLLVLVVRGLLHPLTRRSQIQMTRFGKKMSELKPELDALQKRFKGDPKKLQQEQLQLYREKGVNPAGCLGGMLPMFLQMPIWIALYAMLFFAFELRQQPAFFGVFQLAGGWGFLGDLSAPDGFFLFPQPIDLWLFTLKGINVLPLLMGVVFWFQQKYMAPPTTATMTEEQLQQQKIMKVMMVVMFPIMLYAAPSGLTLYILTSSCIGIIETRAIRRRIAHLDSLPQAAPDEAGVRPGGKTRDKLGRMYAEALERAKQRQAEKDRAAKQKKFKDRK
;
A
#
# COMPACT_ATOMS: atom_id res chain seq x y z
N LYS A 1 17.91 -0.75 -20.78
CA LYS A 1 19.30 -0.50 -21.24
C LYS A 1 20.25 -1.34 -20.40
N LEU A 2 21.10 -2.12 -21.00
CA LEU A 2 22.13 -2.92 -20.35
C LEU A 2 23.48 -2.29 -20.64
N ALA A 3 24.33 -2.13 -19.62
CA ALA A 3 25.69 -1.65 -19.80
C ALA A 3 26.64 -2.83 -19.98
N GLY A 4 27.22 -2.93 -21.16
CA GLY A 4 28.32 -3.85 -21.48
C GLY A 4 29.54 -3.02 -21.87
N GLY A 5 30.47 -2.81 -20.96
CA GLY A 5 31.58 -1.89 -21.17
C GLY A 5 31.13 -0.43 -21.25
N GLU A 6 31.58 0.31 -22.25
CA GLU A 6 31.15 1.70 -22.50
C GLU A 6 29.86 1.82 -23.35
N GLN A 7 29.27 0.71 -23.78
CA GLN A 7 28.07 0.72 -24.62
C GLN A 7 26.83 0.44 -23.78
N VAL A 8 25.85 1.33 -23.88
CA VAL A 8 24.51 1.16 -23.31
C VAL A 8 23.61 0.54 -24.35
N PHE A 9 23.10 -0.67 -24.10
CA PHE A 9 22.18 -1.35 -25.01
C PHE A 9 20.74 -1.12 -24.55
N GLU A 10 19.89 -0.69 -25.48
CA GLU A 10 18.44 -0.72 -25.28
C GLU A 10 17.95 -2.14 -25.57
N VAL A 11 17.28 -2.74 -24.57
CA VAL A 11 16.67 -4.05 -24.74
C VAL A 11 15.17 -3.84 -24.93
N PRO A 12 14.65 -4.14 -26.13
CA PRO A 12 13.21 -4.09 -26.37
C PRO A 12 12.47 -5.04 -25.43
N LEU A 13 11.26 -4.64 -25.03
CA LEU A 13 10.36 -5.49 -24.26
C LEU A 13 10.18 -6.84 -24.95
N LEU A 14 10.28 -7.93 -24.18
CA LEU A 14 10.16 -9.30 -24.66
C LEU A 14 11.18 -9.68 -25.74
N ALA A 15 12.28 -8.93 -25.90
CA ALA A 15 13.34 -9.33 -26.80
C ALA A 15 13.89 -10.71 -26.41
N MET A 16 14.13 -11.53 -27.38
CA MET A 16 14.75 -12.83 -27.15
C MET A 16 16.22 -12.64 -26.75
N ARG A 17 16.63 -13.28 -25.67
CA ARG A 17 18.02 -13.26 -25.22
C ARG A 17 18.80 -14.41 -25.81
N THR A 18 18.31 -15.62 -25.60
CA THR A 18 18.96 -16.85 -26.09
C THR A 18 17.90 -17.87 -26.44
N ILE A 19 18.25 -18.73 -27.38
CA ILE A 19 17.59 -20.01 -27.63
C ILE A 19 18.60 -21.12 -27.36
N THR A 20 18.18 -22.15 -26.65
CA THR A 20 19.03 -23.31 -26.35
C THR A 20 18.55 -24.49 -27.18
N ILE A 21 19.44 -25.12 -27.93
CA ILE A 21 19.16 -26.27 -28.78
C ILE A 21 20.05 -27.41 -28.30
N ASP A 22 19.46 -28.50 -27.80
CA ASP A 22 20.17 -29.67 -27.27
C ASP A 22 21.22 -29.32 -26.18
N GLY A 23 20.95 -28.26 -25.39
CA GLY A 23 21.85 -27.78 -24.35
C GLY A 23 22.85 -26.71 -24.78
N GLU A 24 22.97 -26.41 -26.06
CA GLU A 24 23.83 -25.32 -26.57
C GLU A 24 23.04 -24.03 -26.72
N ALA A 25 23.51 -22.95 -26.08
CA ALA A 25 22.86 -21.65 -26.10
C ALA A 25 23.32 -20.81 -27.31
N VAL A 26 22.37 -20.33 -28.07
CA VAL A 26 22.58 -19.46 -29.24
C VAL A 26 21.98 -18.07 -28.90
N GLY A 27 22.80 -17.03 -29.00
CA GLY A 27 22.34 -15.63 -28.81
C GLY A 27 21.62 -15.17 -30.10
N LEU A 28 20.44 -14.55 -29.89
CA LEU A 28 19.65 -14.02 -31.01
C LEU A 28 19.45 -12.51 -30.81
N PHE A 29 20.54 -11.75 -30.99
CA PHE A 29 20.52 -10.29 -30.86
C PHE A 29 20.52 -9.60 -32.25
N GLY A 30 19.76 -8.52 -32.36
CA GLY A 30 19.87 -7.53 -33.43
C GLY A 30 19.79 -8.09 -34.83
N ASP A 31 20.88 -8.07 -35.56
CA ASP A 31 20.97 -8.31 -37.00
C ASP A 31 20.63 -9.74 -37.49
N VAL A 32 20.36 -10.67 -36.56
CA VAL A 32 19.94 -12.04 -36.93
C VAL A 32 18.45 -12.15 -37.27
N TRP A 33 17.69 -11.08 -37.05
CA TRP A 33 16.26 -11.05 -37.34
C TRP A 33 15.97 -10.32 -38.64
N SER A 34 15.11 -10.90 -39.47
CA SER A 34 14.54 -10.28 -40.66
C SER A 34 13.05 -10.00 -40.41
N GLU A 35 12.60 -8.78 -40.60
CA GLU A 35 11.18 -8.48 -40.64
C GLU A 35 10.60 -8.93 -41.99
N ILE A 36 9.65 -9.84 -41.95
CA ILE A 36 9.01 -10.42 -43.13
C ILE A 36 7.75 -9.64 -43.50
N GLU A 37 6.99 -9.27 -42.48
CA GLU A 37 5.80 -8.43 -42.51
C GLU A 37 5.81 -7.51 -41.28
N PRO A 38 5.07 -6.41 -41.24
CA PRO A 38 4.97 -5.57 -40.06
C PRO A 38 4.64 -6.37 -38.80
N GLY A 39 5.56 -6.40 -37.86
CA GLY A 39 5.44 -7.15 -36.60
C GLY A 39 5.74 -8.63 -36.66
N LEU A 40 6.10 -9.20 -37.83
CA LEU A 40 6.55 -10.58 -37.98
C LEU A 40 8.05 -10.63 -38.23
N PHE A 41 8.78 -11.20 -37.30
CA PHE A 41 10.22 -11.36 -37.36
C PHE A 41 10.59 -12.84 -37.48
N ARG A 42 11.58 -13.13 -38.35
CA ARG A 42 12.07 -14.49 -38.59
C ARG A 42 13.59 -14.51 -38.42
N SER A 43 14.09 -15.58 -37.83
CA SER A 43 15.51 -15.92 -37.78
C SER A 43 15.72 -17.39 -38.11
N VAL A 44 16.82 -17.72 -38.83
CA VAL A 44 17.18 -19.09 -39.14
C VAL A 44 18.55 -19.40 -38.54
N ILE A 45 18.55 -20.32 -37.59
CA ILE A 45 19.75 -20.79 -36.92
C ILE A 45 20.37 -21.90 -37.81
N ARG A 46 21.68 -21.78 -38.05
CA ARG A 46 22.46 -22.68 -38.85
C ARG A 46 23.53 -23.38 -38.03
N ASP A 47 23.90 -24.58 -38.40
CA ASP A 47 25.05 -25.28 -37.85
C ASP A 47 26.38 -24.72 -38.37
N ALA A 48 27.49 -25.32 -37.92
CA ALA A 48 28.83 -24.94 -38.35
C ALA A 48 29.11 -25.13 -39.85
N ASP A 49 28.36 -26.03 -40.49
CA ASP A 49 28.46 -26.33 -41.93
C ASP A 49 27.54 -25.42 -42.76
N GLY A 50 26.78 -24.54 -42.11
CA GLY A 50 25.87 -23.60 -42.75
C GLY A 50 24.48 -24.17 -43.04
N ALA A 51 24.20 -25.44 -42.69
CA ALA A 51 22.89 -26.04 -42.88
C ALA A 51 21.86 -25.44 -41.90
N ALA A 52 20.64 -25.21 -42.36
CA ALA A 52 19.56 -24.69 -41.53
C ALA A 52 19.08 -25.75 -40.52
N VAL A 53 19.13 -25.44 -39.25
CA VAL A 53 18.76 -26.33 -38.13
C VAL A 53 17.39 -25.97 -37.54
N LEU A 54 17.16 -24.71 -37.25
CA LEU A 54 15.93 -24.24 -36.63
C LEU A 54 15.50 -22.90 -37.23
N GLU A 55 14.25 -22.80 -37.61
CA GLU A 55 13.60 -21.54 -37.96
C GLU A 55 12.80 -21.03 -36.74
N VAL A 56 12.96 -19.76 -36.40
CA VAL A 56 12.27 -19.12 -35.30
C VAL A 56 11.47 -17.96 -35.85
N GLU A 57 10.18 -17.93 -35.54
CA GLU A 57 9.28 -16.84 -35.89
C GLU A 57 8.69 -16.19 -34.63
N ARG A 58 8.59 -14.87 -34.66
CA ARG A 58 7.96 -14.08 -33.63
C ARG A 58 7.03 -13.05 -34.27
N ARG A 59 5.76 -13.12 -33.91
CA ARG A 59 4.74 -12.18 -34.36
C ARG A 59 4.24 -11.37 -33.19
N TYR A 60 4.36 -10.06 -33.32
CA TYR A 60 3.79 -9.09 -32.36
C TYR A 60 2.52 -8.50 -32.98
N SER A 61 1.43 -8.51 -32.23
CA SER A 61 0.18 -7.87 -32.63
C SER A 61 -0.40 -7.11 -31.44
N ILE A 62 -0.85 -5.89 -31.72
CA ILE A 62 -1.51 -5.04 -30.73
C ILE A 62 -3.01 -5.07 -31.05
N GLY A 63 -3.85 -5.15 -30.03
CA GLY A 63 -5.28 -5.08 -30.18
C GLY A 63 -5.76 -3.69 -30.63
N ASP A 64 -6.88 -3.65 -31.30
CA ASP A 64 -7.48 -2.41 -31.78
C ASP A 64 -8.46 -1.82 -30.76
N GLY A 65 -8.41 -0.49 -30.61
CA GLY A 65 -9.35 0.25 -29.75
C GLY A 65 -8.84 0.61 -28.35
N PRO A 66 -9.63 1.36 -27.58
CA PRO A 66 -9.18 1.93 -26.31
C PRO A 66 -8.92 0.89 -25.21
N VAL A 67 -9.53 -0.27 -25.30
CA VAL A 67 -9.36 -1.38 -24.35
C VAL A 67 -8.30 -2.36 -24.82
N ASP A 68 -8.40 -2.78 -26.09
CA ASP A 68 -7.47 -3.73 -26.70
C ASP A 68 -6.11 -3.10 -27.02
N GLY A 69 -6.01 -1.79 -27.08
CA GLY A 69 -4.75 -1.06 -27.26
C GLY A 69 -3.71 -1.28 -26.17
N TYR A 70 -4.12 -1.78 -25.00
CA TYR A 70 -3.20 -2.19 -23.93
C TYR A 70 -2.76 -3.66 -24.03
N ARG A 71 -3.30 -4.40 -24.99
CA ARG A 71 -3.03 -5.82 -25.17
C ARG A 71 -2.07 -6.04 -26.34
N LEU A 72 -0.91 -6.58 -25.99
CA LEU A 72 0.05 -7.10 -26.96
C LEU A 72 -0.03 -8.62 -26.95
N LYS A 73 -0.15 -9.23 -28.10
CA LYS A 73 -0.04 -10.68 -28.29
C LYS A 73 1.31 -11.00 -28.91
N LEU A 74 2.04 -11.90 -28.30
CA LEU A 74 3.30 -12.43 -28.82
C LEU A 74 3.12 -13.90 -29.15
N GLU A 75 3.05 -14.21 -30.43
CA GLU A 75 3.08 -15.57 -30.94
C GLU A 75 4.52 -15.94 -31.29
N GLN A 76 4.98 -17.06 -30.75
CA GLN A 76 6.35 -17.52 -30.92
C GLN A 76 6.36 -18.97 -31.38
N ARG A 77 7.06 -19.24 -32.46
CA ARG A 77 7.14 -20.58 -33.07
C ARG A 77 8.58 -20.93 -33.36
N ALA A 78 8.91 -22.20 -33.16
CA ALA A 78 10.16 -22.77 -33.62
C ALA A 78 9.86 -23.99 -34.48
N ARG A 79 10.43 -24.04 -35.67
CA ARG A 79 10.28 -25.14 -36.62
C ARG A 79 11.62 -25.83 -36.82
N ASN A 80 11.63 -27.13 -36.60
CA ASN A 80 12.81 -27.95 -36.80
C ASN A 80 13.04 -28.21 -38.30
N LEU A 81 14.13 -27.67 -38.84
CA LEU A 81 14.53 -27.86 -40.23
C LEU A 81 15.55 -29.00 -40.41
N SER A 82 16.03 -29.57 -39.30
CA SER A 82 17.00 -30.64 -39.30
C SER A 82 16.35 -32.03 -39.49
N GLY A 83 17.15 -33.01 -39.82
CA GLY A 83 16.71 -34.42 -39.96
C GLY A 83 16.63 -35.18 -38.60
N ARG A 84 16.86 -34.53 -37.48
CA ARG A 84 16.86 -35.15 -36.15
C ARG A 84 15.90 -34.41 -35.18
N GLU A 85 15.52 -35.07 -34.12
CA GLU A 85 14.75 -34.46 -33.05
C GLU A 85 15.61 -33.43 -32.32
N LEU A 86 15.03 -32.29 -31.95
CA LEU A 86 15.69 -31.19 -31.22
C LEU A 86 14.96 -30.91 -29.92
N SER A 87 15.72 -30.73 -28.84
CA SER A 87 15.22 -30.16 -27.59
C SER A 87 15.46 -28.65 -27.57
N VAL A 88 14.39 -27.85 -27.56
CA VAL A 88 14.46 -26.40 -27.70
C VAL A 88 13.89 -25.70 -26.46
N THR A 89 14.66 -24.77 -25.93
CA THR A 89 14.25 -23.88 -24.83
C THR A 89 14.59 -22.45 -25.19
N TRP A 90 13.74 -21.52 -24.88
CA TRP A 90 14.07 -20.10 -25.06
C TRP A 90 14.06 -19.29 -23.80
N GLN A 91 14.85 -18.23 -23.84
CA GLN A 91 14.92 -17.23 -22.79
C GLN A 91 14.77 -15.84 -23.40
N HIS A 92 13.86 -15.06 -22.87
CA HIS A 92 13.61 -13.68 -23.29
C HIS A 92 13.42 -12.74 -22.11
N TYR A 93 13.57 -11.45 -22.36
CA TYR A 93 13.33 -10.44 -21.36
C TYR A 93 11.83 -10.32 -21.07
N GLY A 94 11.47 -10.27 -19.79
CA GLY A 94 10.11 -10.13 -19.31
C GLY A 94 9.84 -8.77 -18.70
N PRO A 95 8.71 -8.64 -17.95
CA PRO A 95 8.40 -7.48 -17.16
C PRO A 95 9.54 -7.12 -16.21
N GLY A 96 10.08 -5.92 -16.34
CA GLY A 96 11.15 -5.39 -15.50
C GLY A 96 10.71 -4.12 -14.77
N ASP A 97 11.66 -3.40 -14.20
CA ASP A 97 11.37 -2.10 -13.59
C ASP A 97 10.69 -1.18 -14.60
N LEU A 98 9.55 -0.67 -14.21
CA LEU A 98 8.95 0.49 -14.87
C LEU A 98 9.66 1.76 -14.39
N ASP A 99 9.57 2.83 -15.18
CA ASP A 99 10.12 4.11 -14.75
C ASP A 99 9.52 4.52 -13.40
N PRO A 100 10.37 5.03 -12.48
CA PRO A 100 9.85 5.57 -11.23
C PRO A 100 8.94 6.77 -11.54
N ASP A 101 7.85 6.87 -10.81
CA ASP A 101 7.03 8.08 -10.87
C ASP A 101 7.86 9.27 -10.36
N ARG A 102 8.07 10.26 -11.24
CA ARG A 102 8.90 11.45 -10.96
C ARG A 102 8.38 12.28 -9.79
N ASP A 103 7.10 12.16 -9.50
CA ASP A 103 6.43 12.90 -8.44
C ASP A 103 6.19 12.05 -7.18
N SER A 104 6.57 10.76 -7.21
CA SER A 104 6.51 9.91 -6.03
C SER A 104 7.68 10.18 -5.08
N TYR A 105 7.38 10.37 -3.81
CA TYR A 105 8.37 10.52 -2.74
C TYR A 105 8.67 9.19 -2.03
N ILE A 106 8.05 8.08 -2.48
CA ILE A 106 8.30 6.73 -1.99
C ILE A 106 8.47 5.76 -3.15
N GLU A 107 9.30 4.73 -2.94
CA GLU A 107 9.45 3.62 -3.88
C GLU A 107 8.23 2.70 -3.79
N VAL A 108 7.56 2.49 -4.91
CA VAL A 108 6.33 1.68 -4.99
C VAL A 108 6.36 0.63 -6.09
N ARG A 109 7.50 0.49 -6.80
CA ARG A 109 7.64 -0.53 -7.85
C ARG A 109 7.65 -1.92 -7.26
N ARG A 110 6.96 -2.85 -7.90
CA ARG A 110 6.72 -4.19 -7.39
C ARG A 110 6.67 -5.21 -8.51
N PHE A 111 6.91 -6.46 -8.12
CA PHE A 111 6.71 -7.64 -8.97
C PHE A 111 5.60 -8.49 -8.36
N HIS A 112 4.69 -8.97 -9.21
CA HIS A 112 3.48 -9.68 -8.79
C HIS A 112 3.34 -10.98 -9.55
N PHE A 113 2.76 -11.99 -8.87
CA PHE A 113 2.33 -13.24 -9.48
C PHE A 113 0.84 -13.45 -9.23
N GLY A 114 0.13 -13.86 -10.25
CA GLY A 114 -1.22 -14.39 -10.15
C GLY A 114 -1.21 -15.90 -10.33
N TYR A 115 -2.00 -16.61 -9.55
CA TYR A 115 -2.02 -18.06 -9.53
C TYR A 115 -3.39 -18.63 -9.84
N LEU A 116 -3.40 -19.81 -10.46
CA LEU A 116 -4.61 -20.61 -10.64
C LEU A 116 -4.85 -21.42 -9.37
N MET A 117 -6.06 -21.30 -8.83
CA MET A 117 -6.46 -22.09 -7.65
C MET A 117 -6.89 -23.50 -8.05
N PRO A 118 -6.28 -24.57 -7.50
CA PRO A 118 -6.81 -25.91 -7.63
C PRO A 118 -8.19 -26.02 -6.95
N PRO A 119 -9.15 -26.79 -7.50
CA PRO A 119 -9.07 -27.71 -8.65
C PRO A 119 -9.50 -27.10 -9.99
N ALA A 120 -9.91 -25.83 -10.02
CA ALA A 120 -10.63 -25.31 -11.19
C ALA A 120 -9.73 -24.98 -12.37
N ARG A 121 -8.48 -24.61 -12.13
CA ARG A 121 -7.50 -24.20 -13.16
C ARG A 121 -8.06 -23.22 -14.19
N ASP A 122 -9.06 -22.45 -13.77
CA ASP A 122 -9.73 -21.46 -14.59
C ASP A 122 -9.06 -20.10 -14.35
N PRO A 123 -8.63 -19.38 -15.40
CA PRO A 123 -8.05 -18.05 -15.26
C PRO A 123 -8.90 -17.06 -14.48
N SER A 124 -10.23 -17.18 -14.54
CA SER A 124 -11.14 -16.35 -13.73
C SER A 124 -10.99 -16.53 -12.23
N GLN A 125 -10.38 -17.63 -11.80
CA GLN A 125 -10.10 -17.93 -10.40
C GLN A 125 -8.66 -17.64 -10.00
N SER A 126 -7.86 -17.05 -10.88
CA SER A 126 -6.52 -16.63 -10.54
C SER A 126 -6.58 -15.54 -9.46
N ILE A 127 -5.71 -15.62 -8.49
CA ILE A 127 -5.63 -14.64 -7.41
C ILE A 127 -4.19 -14.22 -7.17
N VAL A 128 -4.01 -12.98 -6.70
CA VAL A 128 -2.77 -12.56 -6.05
C VAL A 128 -2.92 -12.86 -4.58
N LEU A 129 -2.17 -13.83 -4.08
CA LEU A 129 -2.19 -14.18 -2.68
C LEU A 129 -1.48 -13.09 -1.85
N ALA A 130 -2.03 -12.73 -0.70
CA ALA A 130 -1.68 -11.53 0.05
C ALA A 130 -0.24 -11.48 0.61
N SER A 131 0.51 -12.56 0.61
CA SER A 131 1.90 -12.55 1.08
C SER A 131 2.74 -13.61 0.37
N GLY A 132 3.99 -13.27 0.06
CA GLY A 132 4.93 -14.15 -0.62
C GLY A 132 4.83 -14.16 -2.15
N GLN A 133 3.97 -13.33 -2.73
CA GLN A 133 3.69 -13.31 -4.17
C GLN A 133 3.72 -11.92 -4.76
N MET A 134 3.85 -10.93 -3.92
CA MET A 134 4.21 -9.57 -4.25
C MET A 134 5.57 -9.30 -3.64
N TYR A 135 6.53 -8.91 -4.48
CA TYR A 135 7.86 -8.54 -4.05
C TYR A 135 8.03 -7.03 -4.24
N GLU A 136 8.47 -6.33 -3.20
CA GLU A 136 8.93 -4.96 -3.35
C GLU A 136 10.24 -4.96 -4.15
N ARG A 137 10.44 -3.94 -4.98
CA ARG A 137 11.68 -3.79 -5.76
C ARG A 137 12.92 -3.91 -4.89
N LYS A 138 12.89 -3.33 -3.69
CA LYS A 138 14.01 -3.40 -2.75
C LYS A 138 14.35 -4.85 -2.38
N ASP A 139 13.35 -5.66 -2.07
CA ASP A 139 13.55 -7.05 -1.69
C ASP A 139 14.14 -7.86 -2.85
N VAL A 140 13.71 -7.57 -4.09
CA VAL A 140 14.26 -8.20 -5.29
C VAL A 140 15.72 -7.80 -5.50
N VAL A 141 16.07 -6.52 -5.33
CA VAL A 141 17.45 -6.03 -5.42
C VAL A 141 18.34 -6.67 -4.36
N ASP A 142 17.86 -6.76 -3.13
CA ASP A 142 18.61 -7.37 -2.02
C ASP A 142 18.85 -8.88 -2.29
N ARG A 143 17.85 -9.61 -2.78
CA ARG A 143 17.99 -11.02 -3.21
C ARG A 143 19.03 -11.18 -4.33
N ILE A 144 18.99 -10.34 -5.37
CA ILE A 144 19.97 -10.39 -6.46
C ILE A 144 21.39 -10.19 -5.94
N ARG A 145 21.58 -9.27 -4.99
CA ARG A 145 22.88 -9.01 -4.35
C ARG A 145 23.37 -10.18 -3.49
N GLU A 146 22.44 -10.98 -2.97
CA GLU A 146 22.70 -12.23 -2.26
C GLU A 146 22.88 -13.45 -3.20
N ASN A 147 22.90 -13.24 -4.52
CA ASN A 147 22.96 -14.25 -5.59
C ASN A 147 21.72 -15.16 -5.67
N ASP A 148 20.58 -14.70 -5.16
CA ASP A 148 19.28 -15.34 -5.35
C ASP A 148 18.51 -14.66 -6.49
N PHE A 149 18.65 -15.18 -7.69
CA PHE A 149 18.10 -14.60 -8.91
C PHE A 149 16.70 -15.11 -9.25
N SER A 150 16.22 -16.17 -8.58
CA SER A 150 14.96 -16.83 -8.93
C SER A 150 13.77 -16.18 -8.21
N LEU A 151 12.82 -15.61 -8.97
CA LEU A 151 11.51 -15.23 -8.42
C LEU A 151 10.48 -16.35 -8.55
N TRP A 152 10.60 -17.21 -9.57
CA TRP A 152 9.72 -18.34 -9.81
C TRP A 152 10.54 -19.54 -10.33
N PRO A 153 10.26 -20.78 -9.90
CA PRO A 153 9.33 -21.13 -8.82
C PRO A 153 9.84 -20.65 -7.45
N ASN A 154 8.93 -20.13 -6.64
CA ASN A 154 9.23 -19.68 -5.28
C ASN A 154 8.84 -20.74 -4.22
N LEU A 155 9.15 -20.50 -2.96
CA LEU A 155 8.87 -21.46 -1.88
C LEU A 155 7.37 -21.72 -1.73
N ALA A 156 6.56 -20.66 -1.71
CA ALA A 156 5.10 -20.78 -1.58
C ALA A 156 4.47 -21.58 -2.73
N SER A 157 4.93 -21.38 -3.97
CA SER A 157 4.43 -22.13 -5.12
C SER A 157 4.74 -23.62 -5.03
N ARG A 158 5.91 -23.99 -4.48
CA ARG A 158 6.31 -25.38 -4.32
C ARG A 158 5.54 -26.09 -3.21
N GLU A 159 5.31 -25.41 -2.09
CA GLU A 159 4.56 -25.95 -0.95
C GLU A 159 3.07 -26.13 -1.26
N GLU A 160 2.47 -25.19 -1.99
CA GLU A 160 1.04 -25.18 -2.29
C GLU A 160 0.69 -25.73 -3.68
N SER A 161 1.69 -26.14 -4.47
CA SER A 161 1.53 -26.63 -5.86
C SER A 161 0.76 -25.65 -6.76
N LEU A 162 1.05 -24.36 -6.61
CA LEU A 162 0.38 -23.29 -7.34
C LEU A 162 0.91 -23.22 -8.79
N GLU A 163 0.01 -23.03 -9.74
CA GLU A 163 0.32 -22.80 -11.14
C GLU A 163 0.22 -21.29 -11.45
N VAL A 164 1.21 -20.73 -12.16
CA VAL A 164 1.23 -19.31 -12.50
C VAL A 164 0.28 -19.04 -13.65
N SER A 165 -0.64 -18.09 -13.46
CA SER A 165 -1.52 -17.57 -14.49
C SER A 165 -0.90 -16.36 -15.19
N TRP A 166 -0.28 -15.47 -14.42
CA TRP A 166 0.41 -14.30 -14.95
C TRP A 166 1.52 -13.84 -14.00
N PHE A 167 2.49 -13.12 -14.58
CA PHE A 167 3.58 -12.44 -13.88
C PHE A 167 3.66 -11.00 -14.37
N GLY A 168 3.82 -10.04 -13.49
CA GLY A 168 3.87 -8.63 -13.87
C GLY A 168 4.69 -7.76 -12.93
N SER A 169 5.08 -6.60 -13.43
CA SER A 169 5.68 -5.51 -12.69
C SER A 169 4.76 -4.29 -12.70
N THR A 170 4.82 -3.51 -11.63
CA THR A 170 4.04 -2.29 -11.48
C THR A 170 4.90 -1.13 -11.00
N ASN A 171 4.54 0.08 -11.41
CA ASN A 171 4.86 1.29 -10.68
C ASN A 171 3.58 1.82 -10.00
N ARG A 172 3.49 3.10 -9.71
CA ARG A 172 2.33 3.68 -9.04
C ARG A 172 1.04 3.62 -9.87
N TYR A 173 1.15 3.75 -11.20
CA TYR A 173 0.01 3.95 -12.09
C TYR A 173 -0.06 3.00 -13.27
N PHE A 174 1.03 2.33 -13.59
CA PHE A 174 1.12 1.46 -14.76
C PHE A 174 1.60 0.08 -14.39
N SER A 175 1.25 -0.87 -15.22
CA SER A 175 1.73 -2.24 -15.12
C SER A 175 2.15 -2.78 -16.48
N LEU A 176 3.06 -3.74 -16.39
CA LEU A 176 3.47 -4.60 -17.46
C LEU A 176 3.34 -6.03 -16.98
N ALA A 177 2.44 -6.81 -17.57
CA ALA A 177 2.20 -8.18 -17.14
C ALA A 177 2.18 -9.13 -18.34
N VAL A 178 2.78 -10.31 -18.17
CA VAL A 178 2.70 -11.44 -19.12
C VAL A 178 1.74 -12.50 -18.57
N TYR A 179 0.96 -13.08 -19.44
CA TYR A 179 -0.02 -14.10 -19.10
C TYR A 179 -0.15 -15.15 -20.22
N ALA A 180 -0.71 -16.31 -19.91
CA ALA A 180 -1.07 -17.29 -20.91
C ALA A 180 -2.11 -16.71 -21.88
N PRO A 181 -2.07 -17.02 -23.18
CA PRO A 181 -3.10 -16.59 -24.11
C PRO A 181 -4.49 -16.97 -23.58
N TYR A 182 -5.34 -15.97 -23.41
CA TYR A 182 -6.69 -16.17 -22.91
C TYR A 182 -7.50 -16.97 -23.92
N ALA A 183 -8.14 -18.00 -23.42
CA ALA A 183 -9.10 -18.78 -24.16
C ALA A 183 -10.50 -18.55 -23.58
N PRO A 184 -11.54 -18.35 -24.40
CA PRO A 184 -12.91 -18.14 -23.92
C PRO A 184 -13.39 -19.28 -23.00
N PRO A 185 -14.37 -19.03 -22.11
CA PRO A 185 -14.94 -20.06 -21.25
C PRO A 185 -15.37 -21.31 -22.04
N GLY A 186 -14.94 -22.49 -21.57
CA GLY A 186 -15.20 -23.77 -22.23
C GLY A 186 -14.07 -24.29 -23.13
N SER A 187 -13.00 -23.51 -23.39
CA SER A 187 -11.76 -23.99 -23.98
C SER A 187 -10.74 -24.31 -22.88
N THR A 188 -9.83 -25.26 -23.16
CA THR A 188 -8.73 -25.54 -22.22
C THR A 188 -7.83 -24.32 -22.12
N SER A 189 -7.93 -23.60 -21.04
CA SER A 189 -7.04 -22.49 -20.73
C SER A 189 -5.62 -23.04 -20.56
N LYS A 190 -4.68 -22.46 -21.26
CA LYS A 190 -3.26 -22.74 -21.02
C LYS A 190 -2.83 -21.92 -19.82
N ASP A 191 -2.19 -22.55 -18.85
CA ASP A 191 -1.48 -21.85 -17.79
C ASP A 191 -0.22 -21.17 -18.36
N LEU A 192 0.33 -20.20 -17.65
CA LEU A 192 1.56 -19.53 -18.08
C LEU A 192 2.75 -20.50 -18.12
N ALA A 193 2.74 -21.58 -17.32
CA ALA A 193 3.78 -22.58 -17.28
C ALA A 193 3.99 -23.30 -18.61
N SER A 194 2.99 -23.31 -19.50
CA SER A 194 3.15 -23.83 -20.88
C SER A 194 4.14 -23.00 -21.71
N SER A 195 4.39 -21.76 -21.34
CA SER A 195 5.27 -20.81 -22.04
C SER A 195 6.39 -20.26 -21.16
N VAL A 196 6.24 -20.26 -19.83
CA VAL A 196 7.23 -19.75 -18.86
C VAL A 196 7.38 -20.74 -17.70
N GLU A 197 8.52 -21.40 -17.62
CA GLU A 197 8.88 -22.34 -16.56
C GLU A 197 9.55 -21.64 -15.38
N THR A 198 10.44 -20.67 -15.68
CA THR A 198 11.15 -19.93 -14.64
C THR A 198 11.13 -18.43 -14.90
N VAL A 199 11.09 -17.67 -13.81
CA VAL A 199 11.27 -16.21 -13.80
C VAL A 199 12.49 -15.89 -12.96
N MET A 200 13.52 -15.36 -13.59
CA MET A 200 14.74 -14.90 -12.93
C MET A 200 14.84 -13.39 -13.02
N THR A 201 15.59 -12.78 -12.12
CA THR A 201 15.84 -11.34 -12.12
C THR A 201 17.33 -11.04 -12.14
N GLN A 202 17.70 -9.94 -12.77
CA GLN A 202 19.06 -9.42 -12.80
C GLN A 202 19.05 -7.90 -12.65
N LEU A 203 20.20 -7.35 -12.24
CA LEU A 203 20.43 -5.90 -12.21
C LEU A 203 21.11 -5.47 -13.51
N GLY A 204 20.66 -4.36 -14.05
CA GLY A 204 21.29 -3.62 -15.12
C GLY A 204 21.37 -2.14 -14.76
N PHE A 205 21.84 -1.33 -15.69
CA PHE A 205 21.93 0.11 -15.53
C PHE A 205 21.10 0.80 -16.63
N GLY A 206 20.24 1.71 -16.26
CA GLY A 206 19.47 2.58 -17.12
C GLY A 206 19.79 4.04 -16.90
N ASP A 207 19.09 4.95 -17.56
CA ASP A 207 19.30 6.39 -17.46
C ASP A 207 19.07 6.93 -16.03
N SER A 208 18.19 6.25 -15.26
CA SER A 208 17.84 6.60 -13.87
C SER A 208 18.62 5.80 -12.81
N GLY A 209 19.65 5.05 -13.19
CA GLY A 209 20.45 4.22 -12.28
C GLY A 209 20.21 2.73 -12.41
N GLU A 210 20.30 1.98 -11.30
CA GLU A 210 20.06 0.53 -11.29
C GLU A 210 18.62 0.20 -11.69
N VAL A 211 18.49 -0.75 -12.62
CA VAL A 211 17.22 -1.26 -13.14
C VAL A 211 17.16 -2.76 -12.93
N VAL A 212 16.04 -3.25 -12.41
CA VAL A 212 15.75 -4.69 -12.33
C VAL A 212 15.05 -5.10 -13.61
N PHE A 213 15.55 -6.12 -14.27
CA PHE A 213 14.85 -6.76 -15.38
C PHE A 213 14.65 -8.25 -15.11
N SER A 214 13.55 -8.79 -15.61
CA SER A 214 13.28 -10.22 -15.50
C SER A 214 13.69 -10.96 -16.78
N LEU A 215 14.02 -12.22 -16.59
CA LEU A 215 14.28 -13.18 -17.65
C LEU A 215 13.25 -14.29 -17.51
N LEU A 216 12.48 -14.49 -18.57
CA LEU A 216 11.50 -15.55 -18.67
C LEU A 216 12.10 -16.70 -19.47
N GLN A 217 12.17 -17.87 -18.86
CA GLN A 217 12.63 -19.09 -19.53
C GLN A 217 11.44 -20.00 -19.77
N GLY A 218 11.24 -20.40 -21.01
CA GLY A 218 10.21 -21.34 -21.38
C GLY A 218 10.60 -22.78 -21.03
N PRO A 219 9.63 -23.70 -20.93
CA PRO A 219 9.90 -25.13 -20.79
C PRO A 219 10.59 -25.67 -22.04
N ALA A 220 11.46 -26.65 -21.82
CA ALA A 220 12.06 -27.39 -22.92
C ALA A 220 10.98 -28.16 -23.70
N LYS A 221 10.95 -28.02 -25.03
CA LYS A 221 10.03 -28.72 -25.92
C LYS A 221 10.81 -29.53 -26.96
N THR A 222 10.43 -30.77 -27.06
CA THR A 222 11.00 -31.67 -28.05
C THR A 222 10.28 -31.50 -29.39
N ILE A 223 11.04 -31.20 -30.44
CA ILE A 223 10.51 -30.93 -31.80
C ILE A 223 11.03 -31.98 -32.75
N ALA A 224 10.15 -32.83 -33.27
CA ALA A 224 10.47 -33.83 -34.26
C ALA A 224 10.93 -33.17 -35.58
N PRO A 225 11.65 -33.88 -36.47
CA PRO A 225 12.02 -33.38 -37.80
C PRO A 225 10.82 -32.83 -38.58
N GLY A 226 10.90 -31.58 -39.04
CA GLY A 226 9.82 -30.87 -39.73
C GLY A 226 8.65 -30.44 -38.82
N GLY A 227 8.69 -30.75 -37.50
CA GLY A 227 7.70 -30.36 -36.54
C GLY A 227 7.86 -28.92 -36.04
N GLU A 228 6.85 -28.44 -35.31
CA GLU A 228 6.81 -27.10 -34.74
C GLU A 228 6.45 -27.15 -33.24
N ALA A 229 6.95 -26.18 -32.51
CA ALA A 229 6.52 -25.89 -31.13
C ALA A 229 6.26 -24.39 -30.93
N SER A 230 5.32 -24.02 -30.05
CA SER A 230 4.96 -22.63 -29.78
C SER A 230 5.05 -22.31 -28.31
N TRP A 231 5.34 -21.05 -27.99
CA TRP A 231 5.39 -20.47 -26.63
C TRP A 231 4.73 -19.08 -26.66
N ASP A 232 3.44 -19.06 -26.89
CA ASP A 232 2.68 -17.83 -27.04
C ASP A 232 2.46 -17.14 -25.69
N LEU A 233 2.47 -15.80 -25.70
CA LEU A 233 2.23 -14.97 -24.55
C LEU A 233 1.20 -13.88 -24.87
N GLY A 234 0.31 -13.63 -23.92
CA GLY A 234 -0.41 -12.38 -23.84
C GLY A 234 0.37 -11.40 -22.96
N VAL A 235 0.28 -10.12 -23.30
CA VAL A 235 0.94 -9.05 -22.54
C VAL A 235 -0.07 -7.94 -22.30
N TYR A 236 -0.17 -7.50 -21.07
CA TYR A 236 -0.83 -6.25 -20.70
C TYR A 236 0.23 -5.19 -20.46
N ALA A 237 0.13 -4.06 -21.14
CA ALA A 237 1.00 -2.90 -20.96
C ALA A 237 0.11 -1.66 -20.86
N GLY A 238 -0.32 -1.29 -19.67
CA GLY A 238 -1.33 -0.27 -19.51
C GLY A 238 -1.48 0.28 -18.09
N PRO A 239 -2.49 1.14 -17.87
CA PRO A 239 -2.76 1.77 -16.59
C PRO A 239 -3.29 0.78 -15.54
N LEU A 240 -3.05 1.10 -14.27
CA LEU A 240 -3.70 0.40 -13.14
C LEU A 240 -5.11 0.95 -12.92
N GLU A 241 -5.90 0.99 -13.98
CA GLU A 241 -7.26 1.49 -14.01
C GLU A 241 -8.25 0.36 -13.68
N ARG A 242 -9.16 0.63 -12.76
CA ARG A 242 -10.09 -0.39 -12.24
C ARG A 242 -11.05 -0.89 -13.31
N ASP A 243 -11.64 0.03 -14.06
CA ASP A 243 -12.62 -0.27 -15.10
C ASP A 243 -12.01 -1.15 -16.21
N VAL A 244 -10.70 -1.01 -16.46
CA VAL A 244 -9.98 -1.85 -17.41
C VAL A 244 -9.65 -3.22 -16.81
N LEU A 245 -9.07 -3.27 -15.61
CA LEU A 245 -8.50 -4.51 -15.07
C LEU A 245 -9.50 -5.40 -14.35
N ILE A 246 -10.63 -4.83 -13.88
CA ILE A 246 -11.64 -5.56 -13.09
C ILE A 246 -12.89 -5.87 -13.91
N ASP A 247 -13.29 -4.97 -14.82
CA ASP A 247 -14.58 -5.07 -15.50
C ASP A 247 -14.47 -5.57 -16.95
N LEU A 248 -13.28 -5.49 -17.58
CA LEU A 248 -13.12 -5.84 -18.97
C LEU A 248 -12.43 -7.19 -19.19
N GLU A 249 -12.97 -7.98 -20.14
CA GLU A 249 -12.34 -9.22 -20.58
C GLU A 249 -11.19 -8.95 -21.57
N PRO A 250 -10.09 -9.71 -21.53
CA PRO A 250 -9.86 -10.92 -20.73
C PRO A 250 -9.28 -10.65 -19.33
N TYR A 251 -9.07 -9.39 -18.94
CA TYR A 251 -8.35 -9.02 -17.72
C TYR A 251 -9.13 -9.42 -16.45
N ALA A 252 -10.45 -9.23 -16.48
CA ALA A 252 -11.33 -9.64 -15.40
C ALA A 252 -11.26 -11.15 -15.15
N ALA A 253 -11.34 -11.97 -16.21
CA ALA A 253 -11.26 -13.43 -16.13
C ALA A 253 -9.92 -13.92 -15.55
N MET A 254 -8.83 -13.20 -15.82
CA MET A 254 -7.49 -13.52 -15.31
C MET A 254 -7.23 -12.89 -13.94
N ASN A 255 -8.19 -12.15 -13.38
CA ASN A 255 -8.03 -11.41 -12.15
C ASN A 255 -6.79 -10.47 -12.14
N LEU A 256 -6.54 -9.77 -13.26
CA LEU A 256 -5.45 -8.78 -13.33
C LEU A 256 -5.69 -7.56 -12.44
N GLY A 257 -6.91 -7.37 -11.94
CA GLY A 257 -7.20 -6.43 -10.86
C GLY A 257 -6.35 -6.63 -9.61
N GLY A 258 -5.78 -7.83 -9.42
CA GLY A 258 -4.78 -8.11 -8.39
C GLY A 258 -3.46 -7.33 -8.51
N LEU A 259 -3.17 -6.72 -9.67
CA LEU A 259 -2.05 -5.78 -9.84
C LEU A 259 -2.29 -4.46 -9.10
N ILE A 260 -3.56 -4.09 -8.88
CA ILE A 260 -3.93 -2.88 -8.14
C ILE A 260 -3.77 -3.14 -6.64
N THR A 261 -2.76 -2.56 -6.04
CA THR A 261 -2.48 -2.72 -4.62
C THR A 261 -2.37 -1.38 -3.93
N TYR A 262 -3.05 -1.25 -2.77
CA TYR A 262 -3.01 -0.05 -1.94
C TYR A 262 -2.04 -0.19 -0.76
N VAL A 263 -1.01 -1.02 -0.90
CA VAL A 263 -0.04 -1.30 0.16
C VAL A 263 1.14 -0.36 0.03
N MET A 264 1.48 0.36 1.09
CA MET A 264 2.63 1.27 1.09
C MET A 264 3.95 0.56 1.42
N ASN A 265 3.94 -0.43 2.30
CA ASN A 265 5.11 -1.24 2.68
C ASN A 265 4.67 -2.66 3.05
N SER A 266 5.46 -3.67 2.72
CA SER A 266 5.19 -5.08 3.02
C SER A 266 5.07 -5.39 4.52
N CYS A 267 5.75 -4.64 5.37
CA CYS A 267 5.69 -4.79 6.84
C CYS A 267 4.28 -4.57 7.43
N CYS A 268 3.38 -3.89 6.72
CA CYS A 268 2.06 -3.48 7.21
C CYS A 268 0.90 -3.94 6.33
N THR A 269 1.00 -5.08 5.65
CA THR A 269 -0.07 -5.60 4.77
C THR A 269 -1.40 -5.74 5.52
N ILE A 270 -1.37 -6.16 6.79
CA ILE A 270 -2.55 -6.23 7.67
C ILE A 270 -3.05 -4.81 8.04
N CYS A 271 -2.15 -3.83 8.10
CA CYS A 271 -2.48 -2.46 8.52
C CYS A 271 -3.06 -1.59 7.40
N THR A 272 -2.93 -1.97 6.13
CA THR A 272 -3.39 -1.15 4.99
C THR A 272 -4.89 -1.22 4.75
N PHE A 273 -5.60 -2.15 5.38
CA PHE A 273 -7.06 -2.28 5.23
C PHE A 273 -7.50 -2.16 3.76
N ALA A 274 -6.87 -2.95 2.88
CA ALA A 274 -7.08 -2.88 1.43
C ALA A 274 -8.56 -2.96 1.03
N TRP A 275 -9.36 -3.78 1.73
CA TRP A 275 -10.80 -3.86 1.53
C TRP A 275 -11.50 -2.52 1.77
N LEU A 276 -11.04 -1.75 2.78
CA LEU A 276 -11.58 -0.44 3.10
C LEU A 276 -11.14 0.61 2.07
N ALA A 277 -9.89 0.55 1.61
CA ALA A 277 -9.40 1.41 0.54
C ALA A 277 -10.21 1.18 -0.75
N ASN A 278 -10.45 -0.08 -1.13
CA ASN A 278 -11.31 -0.43 -2.26
C ASN A 278 -12.75 0.12 -2.11
N LEU A 279 -13.36 -0.04 -0.93
CA LEU A 279 -14.69 0.50 -0.66
C LEU A 279 -14.71 2.03 -0.81
N LEU A 280 -13.67 2.70 -0.33
CA LEU A 280 -13.58 4.17 -0.40
C LEU A 280 -13.35 4.67 -1.83
N VAL A 281 -12.58 3.95 -2.66
CA VAL A 281 -12.45 4.27 -4.10
C VAL A 281 -13.79 4.19 -4.79
N VAL A 282 -14.50 3.06 -4.67
CA VAL A 282 -15.83 2.87 -5.28
C VAL A 282 -16.78 3.97 -4.82
N PHE A 283 -16.75 4.33 -3.54
CA PHE A 283 -17.61 5.40 -3.03
C PHE A 283 -17.19 6.79 -3.53
N LEU A 284 -15.88 7.05 -3.67
CA LEU A 284 -15.37 8.29 -4.24
C LEU A 284 -15.78 8.43 -5.71
N THR A 285 -15.63 7.37 -6.51
CA THR A 285 -16.07 7.32 -7.92
C THR A 285 -17.58 7.54 -8.03
N PHE A 286 -18.37 6.89 -7.16
CA PHE A 286 -19.82 7.14 -7.11
C PHE A 286 -20.15 8.62 -6.84
N ILE A 287 -19.48 9.27 -5.89
CA ILE A 287 -19.70 10.71 -5.63
C ILE A 287 -19.31 11.54 -6.86
N HIS A 288 -18.20 11.20 -7.52
CA HIS A 288 -17.74 11.90 -8.71
C HIS A 288 -18.74 11.78 -9.84
N ASP A 289 -19.17 10.58 -10.21
CA ASP A 289 -19.94 10.31 -11.42
C ASP A 289 -21.40 10.76 -11.31
N TYR A 290 -21.97 10.74 -10.09
CA TYR A 290 -23.41 11.00 -9.90
C TYR A 290 -23.73 12.29 -9.14
N ILE A 291 -22.77 12.89 -8.43
CA ILE A 291 -23.07 14.00 -7.51
C ILE A 291 -22.24 15.24 -7.82
N ALA A 292 -20.90 15.10 -7.84
CA ALA A 292 -20.00 16.24 -7.85
C ALA A 292 -19.43 16.58 -9.22
N PHE A 293 -19.21 15.58 -10.08
CA PHE A 293 -18.61 15.70 -11.41
C PHE A 293 -17.20 16.36 -11.40
N ASP A 294 -16.56 16.40 -10.23
CA ASP A 294 -15.22 16.94 -9.99
C ASP A 294 -14.56 16.20 -8.86
N TRP A 295 -13.33 15.74 -9.05
CA TRP A 295 -12.62 14.89 -8.08
C TRP A 295 -12.28 15.63 -6.77
N ALA A 296 -11.92 16.91 -6.84
CA ALA A 296 -11.60 17.69 -5.64
C ALA A 296 -12.84 17.91 -4.75
N ILE A 297 -13.98 18.22 -5.38
CA ILE A 297 -15.26 18.32 -4.68
C ILE A 297 -15.68 16.97 -4.12
N SER A 298 -15.46 15.90 -4.88
CA SER A 298 -15.75 14.52 -4.43
C SER A 298 -14.94 14.14 -3.19
N ILE A 299 -13.66 14.51 -3.14
CA ILE A 299 -12.81 14.33 -1.95
C ILE A 299 -13.38 15.11 -0.75
N VAL A 300 -13.77 16.35 -0.94
CA VAL A 300 -14.38 17.17 0.13
C VAL A 300 -15.68 16.54 0.64
N LEU A 301 -16.56 16.10 -0.26
CA LEU A 301 -17.81 15.42 0.10
C LEU A 301 -17.56 14.09 0.80
N LEU A 302 -16.62 13.30 0.33
CA LEU A 302 -16.22 12.05 0.98
C LEU A 302 -15.79 12.31 2.45
N VAL A 303 -14.97 13.34 2.68
CA VAL A 303 -14.57 13.75 4.04
C VAL A 303 -15.78 14.11 4.89
N LEU A 304 -16.71 14.90 4.35
CA LEU A 304 -17.93 15.29 5.05
C LEU A 304 -18.79 14.08 5.45
N VAL A 305 -18.97 13.14 4.54
CA VAL A 305 -19.76 11.92 4.80
C VAL A 305 -19.09 11.05 5.86
N VAL A 306 -17.79 10.74 5.70
CA VAL A 306 -17.04 9.90 6.65
C VAL A 306 -17.03 10.54 8.04
N ARG A 307 -16.76 11.84 8.14
CA ARG A 307 -16.79 12.55 9.42
C ARG A 307 -18.21 12.65 10.00
N GLY A 308 -19.21 12.88 9.17
CA GLY A 308 -20.61 12.86 9.58
C GLY A 308 -21.03 11.55 10.21
N LEU A 309 -20.69 10.42 9.57
CA LEU A 309 -20.94 9.08 10.10
C LEU A 309 -20.21 8.82 11.43
N LEU A 310 -18.98 9.31 11.57
CA LEU A 310 -18.19 9.14 12.79
C LEU A 310 -18.54 10.16 13.89
N HIS A 311 -19.24 11.25 13.56
CA HIS A 311 -19.54 12.34 14.48
C HIS A 311 -20.17 11.88 15.82
N PRO A 312 -21.21 11.01 15.84
CA PRO A 312 -21.83 10.61 17.11
C PRO A 312 -20.86 9.87 18.03
N LEU A 313 -19.95 9.09 17.46
CA LEU A 313 -18.91 8.38 18.21
C LEU A 313 -17.83 9.34 18.71
N THR A 314 -17.29 10.17 17.83
CA THR A 314 -16.28 11.19 18.14
C THR A 314 -16.76 12.14 19.23
N ARG A 315 -18.01 12.59 19.13
CA ARG A 315 -18.64 13.46 20.12
C ARG A 315 -18.73 12.80 21.50
N ARG A 316 -19.21 11.55 21.58
CA ARG A 316 -19.30 10.82 22.86
C ARG A 316 -17.93 10.68 23.52
N SER A 317 -16.93 10.32 22.74
CA SER A 317 -15.57 10.16 23.21
C SER A 317 -14.96 11.50 23.68
N GLN A 318 -15.09 12.57 22.91
CA GLN A 318 -14.57 13.89 23.31
C GLN A 318 -15.20 14.38 24.63
N ILE A 319 -16.51 14.14 24.83
CA ILE A 319 -17.17 14.44 26.10
C ILE A 319 -16.57 13.60 27.23
N GLN A 320 -16.37 12.30 27.03
CA GLN A 320 -15.76 11.42 28.04
C GLN A 320 -14.32 11.83 28.35
N MET A 321 -13.51 12.14 27.35
CA MET A 321 -12.13 12.62 27.55
C MET A 321 -12.08 13.94 28.29
N THR A 322 -12.96 14.89 27.99
CA THR A 322 -13.03 16.18 28.70
C THR A 322 -13.41 15.98 30.16
N ARG A 323 -14.40 15.13 30.44
CA ARG A 323 -14.81 14.79 31.82
C ARG A 323 -13.72 14.07 32.60
N PHE A 324 -13.04 13.11 31.94
CA PHE A 324 -11.89 12.41 32.50
C PHE A 324 -10.74 13.38 32.82
N GLY A 325 -10.40 14.26 31.85
CA GLY A 325 -9.38 15.30 32.05
C GLY A 325 -9.67 16.25 33.21
N LYS A 326 -10.94 16.69 33.42
CA LYS A 326 -11.35 17.48 34.56
C LYS A 326 -11.11 16.75 35.90
N LYS A 327 -11.60 15.49 35.99
CA LYS A 327 -11.39 14.65 37.18
C LYS A 327 -9.91 14.41 37.50
N MET A 328 -9.09 14.16 36.46
CA MET A 328 -7.65 13.99 36.62
C MET A 328 -6.96 15.28 37.08
N SER A 329 -7.41 16.44 36.60
CA SER A 329 -6.91 17.74 37.05
C SER A 329 -7.22 17.98 38.55
N GLU A 330 -8.39 17.59 39.03
CA GLU A 330 -8.78 17.68 40.45
C GLU A 330 -7.92 16.75 41.34
N LEU A 331 -7.58 15.57 40.85
CA LEU A 331 -6.77 14.57 41.60
C LEU A 331 -5.26 14.85 41.58
N LYS A 332 -4.80 15.77 40.75
CA LYS A 332 -3.36 15.99 40.56
C LYS A 332 -2.62 16.36 41.84
N PRO A 333 -3.08 17.29 42.73
CA PRO A 333 -2.35 17.61 43.96
C PRO A 333 -2.12 16.37 44.83
N GLU A 334 -3.09 15.45 44.87
CA GLU A 334 -2.96 14.19 45.62
C GLU A 334 -1.98 13.22 44.93
N LEU A 335 -2.01 13.15 43.61
CA LEU A 335 -1.05 12.35 42.82
C LEU A 335 0.38 12.86 42.93
N ASP A 336 0.60 14.18 42.92
CA ASP A 336 1.92 14.80 43.11
C ASP A 336 2.45 14.55 44.52
N ALA A 337 1.59 14.56 45.53
CA ALA A 337 1.96 14.21 46.90
C ALA A 337 2.37 12.75 47.03
N LEU A 338 1.63 11.81 46.37
CA LEU A 338 2.00 10.40 46.32
C LEU A 338 3.32 10.19 45.59
N GLN A 339 3.55 10.86 44.46
CA GLN A 339 4.79 10.78 43.70
C GLN A 339 6.00 11.25 44.52
N LYS A 340 5.85 12.35 45.28
CA LYS A 340 6.90 12.82 46.17
C LYS A 340 7.17 11.83 47.31
N ARG A 341 6.10 11.23 47.88
CA ARG A 341 6.19 10.31 49.02
C ARG A 341 6.83 8.97 48.67
N PHE A 342 6.58 8.45 47.46
CA PHE A 342 7.05 7.15 47.01
C PHE A 342 8.09 7.23 45.88
N LYS A 343 8.89 8.29 45.81
CA LYS A 343 9.89 8.57 44.78
C LYS A 343 10.92 7.45 44.57
N GLY A 344 11.12 6.56 45.58
CA GLY A 344 12.07 5.43 45.53
C GLY A 344 11.43 4.05 45.30
N ASP A 345 10.10 3.92 45.25
CA ASP A 345 9.41 2.65 45.13
C ASP A 345 8.30 2.70 44.07
N PRO A 346 8.63 2.45 42.80
CA PRO A 346 7.67 2.56 41.69
C PRO A 346 6.49 1.59 41.82
N LYS A 347 6.68 0.42 42.47
CA LYS A 347 5.61 -0.56 42.67
C LYS A 347 4.57 -0.08 43.68
N LYS A 348 5.02 0.49 44.80
CA LYS A 348 4.11 1.09 45.81
C LYS A 348 3.41 2.32 45.25
N LEU A 349 4.12 3.17 44.51
CA LEU A 349 3.53 4.33 43.86
C LEU A 349 2.38 3.90 42.92
N GLN A 350 2.56 2.88 42.09
CA GLN A 350 1.52 2.37 41.19
C GLN A 350 0.31 1.80 41.98
N GLN A 351 0.55 1.11 43.10
CA GLN A 351 -0.52 0.56 43.93
C GLN A 351 -1.35 1.66 44.59
N GLU A 352 -0.69 2.64 45.20
CA GLU A 352 -1.35 3.76 45.85
C GLU A 352 -2.10 4.66 44.83
N GLN A 353 -1.54 4.86 43.62
CA GLN A 353 -2.26 5.55 42.55
C GLN A 353 -3.53 4.81 42.15
N LEU A 354 -3.47 3.49 41.99
CA LEU A 354 -4.65 2.68 41.66
C LEU A 354 -5.69 2.71 42.79
N GLN A 355 -5.24 2.75 44.04
CA GLN A 355 -6.13 2.86 45.20
C GLN A 355 -6.82 4.22 45.21
N LEU A 356 -6.08 5.33 45.03
CA LEU A 356 -6.61 6.68 44.94
C LEU A 356 -7.66 6.80 43.81
N TYR A 357 -7.40 6.23 42.62
CA TYR A 357 -8.37 6.22 41.54
C TYR A 357 -9.66 5.48 41.90
N ARG A 358 -9.56 4.38 42.67
CA ARG A 358 -10.73 3.63 43.15
C ARG A 358 -11.51 4.43 44.19
N GLU A 359 -10.83 5.03 45.15
CA GLU A 359 -11.44 5.84 46.22
C GLU A 359 -12.20 7.07 45.68
N LYS A 360 -11.64 7.70 44.64
CA LYS A 360 -12.26 8.86 43.98
C LYS A 360 -13.20 8.49 42.84
N GLY A 361 -13.47 7.21 42.64
CA GLY A 361 -14.39 6.74 41.59
C GLY A 361 -13.94 7.07 40.16
N VAL A 362 -12.63 7.21 39.94
CA VAL A 362 -12.05 7.42 38.62
C VAL A 362 -11.63 6.07 38.05
N ASN A 363 -12.34 5.65 37.02
CA ASN A 363 -11.97 4.42 36.34
C ASN A 363 -10.81 4.69 35.34
N PRO A 364 -9.59 4.16 35.57
CA PRO A 364 -8.47 4.34 34.64
C PRO A 364 -8.76 3.76 33.24
N ALA A 365 -9.65 2.76 33.14
CA ALA A 365 -10.12 2.25 31.85
C ALA A 365 -11.06 3.25 31.11
N GLY A 366 -11.51 4.31 31.77
CA GLY A 366 -12.30 5.38 31.13
C GLY A 366 -11.52 6.15 30.07
N CYS A 367 -10.18 6.19 30.15
CA CYS A 367 -9.36 6.77 29.09
C CYS A 367 -9.39 5.91 27.82
N LEU A 368 -9.48 4.57 27.93
CA LEU A 368 -9.58 3.67 26.76
C LEU A 368 -10.87 3.92 25.97
N GLY A 369 -12.00 4.14 26.65
CA GLY A 369 -13.26 4.53 26.00
C GLY A 369 -13.17 5.88 25.28
N GLY A 370 -12.35 6.79 25.80
CA GLY A 370 -12.05 8.08 25.19
C GLY A 370 -11.10 7.97 23.99
N MET A 371 -10.26 6.95 23.93
CA MET A 371 -9.32 6.71 22.83
C MET A 371 -9.93 5.86 21.70
N LEU A 372 -11.10 5.23 21.93
CA LEU A 372 -11.77 4.35 20.95
C LEU A 372 -11.92 4.99 19.56
N PRO A 373 -12.32 6.26 19.39
CA PRO A 373 -12.38 6.86 18.05
C PRO A 373 -11.02 7.00 17.39
N MET A 374 -9.96 7.22 18.14
CA MET A 374 -8.61 7.30 17.60
C MET A 374 -8.20 5.94 16.99
N PHE A 375 -8.50 4.83 17.68
CA PHE A 375 -8.25 3.49 17.15
C PHE A 375 -9.12 3.15 15.92
N LEU A 376 -10.36 3.63 15.87
CA LEU A 376 -11.23 3.45 14.71
C LEU A 376 -10.85 4.38 13.55
N GLN A 377 -10.38 5.58 13.86
CA GLN A 377 -9.98 6.59 12.88
C GLN A 377 -8.68 6.19 12.15
N MET A 378 -7.75 5.49 12.81
CA MET A 378 -6.47 5.09 12.22
C MET A 378 -6.62 4.22 10.96
N PRO A 379 -7.40 3.11 10.98
CA PRO A 379 -7.66 2.32 9.77
C PRO A 379 -8.25 3.14 8.62
N ILE A 380 -9.22 4.01 8.94
CA ILE A 380 -9.86 4.86 7.93
C ILE A 380 -8.86 5.85 7.34
N TRP A 381 -8.01 6.46 8.18
CA TRP A 381 -7.00 7.40 7.72
C TRP A 381 -5.96 6.71 6.82
N ILE A 382 -5.48 5.54 7.22
CA ILE A 382 -4.51 4.75 6.43
C ILE A 382 -5.12 4.33 5.09
N ALA A 383 -6.36 3.86 5.10
CA ALA A 383 -7.06 3.44 3.87
C ALA A 383 -7.30 4.62 2.91
N LEU A 384 -7.71 5.78 3.44
CA LEU A 384 -7.89 7.00 2.64
C LEU A 384 -6.57 7.52 2.09
N TYR A 385 -5.51 7.50 2.90
CA TYR A 385 -4.18 7.88 2.47
C TYR A 385 -3.70 6.97 1.32
N ALA A 386 -3.77 5.66 1.50
CA ALA A 386 -3.37 4.70 0.48
C ALA A 386 -4.21 4.84 -0.79
N MET A 387 -5.53 4.96 -0.64
CA MET A 387 -6.45 5.17 -1.77
C MET A 387 -6.08 6.42 -2.58
N LEU A 388 -6.00 7.59 -1.94
CA LEU A 388 -5.70 8.85 -2.63
C LEU A 388 -4.27 8.89 -3.21
N PHE A 389 -3.34 8.12 -2.63
CA PHE A 389 -1.99 8.02 -3.17
C PHE A 389 -1.93 7.15 -4.42
N PHE A 390 -2.63 6.02 -4.48
CA PHE A 390 -2.55 5.05 -5.57
C PHE A 390 -3.67 5.18 -6.61
N ALA A 391 -4.71 5.99 -6.38
CA ALA A 391 -5.83 6.10 -7.30
C ALA A 391 -5.39 6.65 -8.67
N PHE A 392 -5.50 5.80 -9.70
CA PHE A 392 -5.21 6.19 -11.08
C PHE A 392 -6.20 7.25 -11.57
N GLU A 393 -7.44 7.19 -11.10
CA GLU A 393 -8.54 8.07 -11.45
C GLU A 393 -8.25 9.56 -11.14
N LEU A 394 -7.35 9.83 -10.20
CA LEU A 394 -6.93 11.20 -9.86
C LEU A 394 -5.79 11.73 -10.73
N ARG A 395 -5.19 10.88 -11.56
CA ARG A 395 -4.03 11.23 -12.36
C ARG A 395 -4.42 12.17 -13.50
N GLN A 396 -3.70 13.30 -13.60
CA GLN A 396 -3.95 14.36 -14.57
C GLN A 396 -5.37 14.97 -14.48
N GLN A 397 -6.03 14.82 -13.34
CA GLN A 397 -7.33 15.43 -13.09
C GLN A 397 -7.15 16.76 -12.38
N PRO A 398 -7.63 17.86 -12.99
CA PRO A 398 -7.58 19.16 -12.35
C PRO A 398 -8.62 19.26 -11.23
N ALA A 399 -8.32 20.05 -10.21
CA ALA A 399 -9.26 20.35 -9.14
C ALA A 399 -10.23 21.45 -9.53
N PHE A 400 -11.44 21.39 -8.99
CA PHE A 400 -12.46 22.44 -9.11
C PHE A 400 -12.76 22.81 -10.57
N PHE A 401 -13.01 21.79 -11.40
CA PHE A 401 -13.30 21.93 -12.84
C PHE A 401 -12.21 22.66 -13.63
N GLY A 402 -10.98 22.62 -13.17
CA GLY A 402 -9.87 23.28 -13.85
C GLY A 402 -9.90 24.82 -13.84
N VAL A 403 -10.61 25.42 -12.89
CA VAL A 403 -10.74 26.90 -12.79
C VAL A 403 -9.39 27.61 -12.79
N PHE A 404 -8.38 27.04 -12.14
CA PHE A 404 -7.05 27.64 -12.08
C PHE A 404 -6.32 27.58 -13.42
N GLN A 405 -6.59 26.59 -14.26
CA GLN A 405 -6.00 26.43 -15.59
C GLN A 405 -6.58 27.43 -16.60
N LEU A 406 -7.79 27.96 -16.36
CA LEU A 406 -8.42 29.01 -17.20
C LEU A 406 -7.64 30.33 -17.10
N ALA A 407 -6.90 30.58 -16.05
CA ALA A 407 -6.08 31.77 -15.86
C ALA A 407 -4.69 31.62 -16.52
N GLY A 408 -4.65 31.37 -17.83
CA GLY A 408 -3.40 31.31 -18.60
C GLY A 408 -2.58 30.05 -18.46
N GLY A 409 -3.21 28.91 -18.14
CA GLY A 409 -2.52 27.62 -18.03
C GLY A 409 -1.72 27.46 -16.74
N TRP A 410 -2.14 28.14 -15.66
CA TRP A 410 -1.48 27.99 -14.37
C TRP A 410 -1.55 26.53 -13.86
N GLY A 411 -0.39 25.94 -13.50
CA GLY A 411 -0.28 24.55 -13.08
C GLY A 411 -0.85 24.25 -11.69
N PHE A 412 -1.32 25.26 -10.95
CA PHE A 412 -1.85 25.09 -9.60
C PHE A 412 -3.06 24.16 -9.58
N LEU A 413 -2.96 23.06 -8.82
CA LEU A 413 -4.00 22.02 -8.72
C LEU A 413 -4.44 21.47 -10.08
N GLY A 414 -3.55 21.44 -11.06
CA GLY A 414 -3.81 20.88 -12.39
C GLY A 414 -3.78 19.35 -12.43
N ASP A 415 -3.19 18.72 -11.42
CA ASP A 415 -3.13 17.27 -11.27
C ASP A 415 -3.25 16.90 -9.79
N LEU A 416 -4.35 16.24 -9.43
CA LEU A 416 -4.60 15.81 -8.05
C LEU A 416 -3.68 14.69 -7.59
N SER A 417 -3.02 13.98 -8.50
CA SER A 417 -2.05 12.93 -8.21
C SER A 417 -0.62 13.44 -8.00
N ALA A 418 -0.35 14.70 -8.36
CA ALA A 418 0.93 15.37 -8.21
C ALA A 418 0.87 16.44 -7.10
N PRO A 419 2.02 16.97 -6.64
CA PRO A 419 2.06 18.15 -5.78
C PRO A 419 1.31 19.33 -6.39
N ASP A 420 0.86 20.29 -5.56
CA ASP A 420 -0.09 21.32 -6.00
C ASP A 420 0.41 22.30 -7.10
N GLY A 421 1.72 22.35 -7.32
CA GLY A 421 2.31 23.08 -8.45
C GLY A 421 2.02 24.58 -8.46
N PHE A 422 1.89 25.22 -7.30
CA PHE A 422 1.58 26.66 -7.22
C PHE A 422 2.60 27.52 -7.94
N PHE A 423 3.89 27.23 -7.76
CA PHE A 423 4.97 27.87 -8.48
C PHE A 423 6.09 26.85 -8.69
N LEU A 424 6.44 26.58 -9.94
CA LEU A 424 7.52 25.66 -10.28
C LEU A 424 8.82 26.44 -10.56
N PHE A 425 9.91 25.98 -10.00
CA PHE A 425 11.23 26.56 -10.26
C PHE A 425 11.75 26.09 -11.63
N PRO A 426 12.45 26.98 -12.38
CA PRO A 426 13.10 26.59 -13.64
C PRO A 426 14.13 25.48 -13.48
N GLN A 427 14.77 25.42 -12.30
CA GLN A 427 15.71 24.37 -11.90
C GLN A 427 15.37 23.92 -10.49
N PRO A 428 15.35 22.61 -10.20
CA PRO A 428 15.14 22.09 -8.86
C PRO A 428 16.25 22.54 -7.93
N ILE A 429 15.91 22.84 -6.69
CA ILE A 429 16.88 23.22 -5.65
C ILE A 429 17.08 22.00 -4.74
N ASP A 430 18.28 21.43 -4.76
CA ASP A 430 18.62 20.31 -3.89
C ASP A 430 18.94 20.83 -2.49
N LEU A 431 18.08 20.52 -1.56
CA LEU A 431 18.30 20.69 -0.12
C LEU A 431 18.79 19.36 0.45
N TRP A 432 19.59 19.41 1.47
CA TRP A 432 20.22 18.21 2.07
C TRP A 432 19.25 17.04 2.37
N LEU A 433 17.98 17.32 2.67
CA LEU A 433 16.96 16.31 2.99
C LEU A 433 16.00 15.99 1.82
N PHE A 434 15.80 16.91 0.89
CA PHE A 434 14.85 16.74 -0.21
C PHE A 434 15.11 17.76 -1.32
N THR A 435 14.69 17.43 -2.54
CA THR A 435 14.77 18.32 -3.70
C THR A 435 13.52 19.18 -3.79
N LEU A 436 13.68 20.48 -3.77
CA LEU A 436 12.60 21.45 -3.88
C LEU A 436 12.37 21.78 -5.36
N LYS A 437 11.30 21.25 -5.95
CA LYS A 437 10.92 21.46 -7.36
C LYS A 437 10.14 22.75 -7.57
N GLY A 438 9.55 23.32 -6.52
CA GLY A 438 8.71 24.51 -6.59
C GLY A 438 8.16 24.91 -5.23
N ILE A 439 7.22 25.84 -5.19
CA ILE A 439 6.47 26.20 -4.00
C ILE A 439 5.10 25.53 -4.06
N ASN A 440 4.81 24.69 -3.05
CA ASN A 440 3.52 24.03 -2.84
C ASN A 440 2.77 24.74 -1.71
N VAL A 441 1.59 25.27 -2.00
CA VAL A 441 0.81 26.08 -1.05
C VAL A 441 -0.03 25.23 -0.11
N LEU A 442 -0.59 24.11 -0.56
CA LEU A 442 -1.42 23.26 0.29
C LEU A 442 -0.69 22.75 1.54
N PRO A 443 0.56 22.25 1.47
CA PRO A 443 1.31 21.88 2.67
C PRO A 443 1.57 23.06 3.62
N LEU A 444 1.81 24.26 3.08
CA LEU A 444 1.98 25.47 3.89
C LEU A 444 0.69 25.85 4.62
N LEU A 445 -0.45 25.82 3.91
CA LEU A 445 -1.78 26.02 4.52
C LEU A 445 -2.07 24.95 5.58
N MET A 446 -1.65 23.72 5.34
CA MET A 446 -1.79 22.64 6.32
C MET A 446 -1.02 22.94 7.60
N GLY A 447 0.19 23.51 7.53
CA GLY A 447 0.93 23.98 8.70
C GLY A 447 0.16 25.02 9.51
N VAL A 448 -0.45 25.99 8.83
CA VAL A 448 -1.30 27.00 9.46
C VAL A 448 -2.53 26.36 10.12
N VAL A 449 -3.22 25.45 9.45
CA VAL A 449 -4.39 24.76 9.99
C VAL A 449 -4.00 23.89 11.18
N PHE A 450 -2.87 23.19 11.14
CA PHE A 450 -2.37 22.43 12.28
C PHE A 450 -1.99 23.31 13.47
N TRP A 451 -1.45 24.50 13.22
CA TRP A 451 -1.21 25.47 14.30
C TRP A 451 -2.53 25.87 14.97
N PHE A 452 -3.59 26.17 14.20
CA PHE A 452 -4.91 26.45 14.75
C PHE A 452 -5.49 25.22 15.47
N GLN A 453 -5.35 24.03 14.89
CA GLN A 453 -5.79 22.78 15.50
C GLN A 453 -5.15 22.55 16.86
N GLN A 454 -3.83 22.74 16.99
CA GLN A 454 -3.13 22.63 18.26
C GLN A 454 -3.60 23.69 19.27
N LYS A 455 -3.87 24.91 18.81
CA LYS A 455 -4.38 25.98 19.67
C LYS A 455 -5.77 25.67 20.23
N TYR A 456 -6.65 25.10 19.41
CA TYR A 456 -8.05 24.85 19.78
C TYR A 456 -8.31 23.44 20.33
N MET A 457 -7.51 22.45 19.98
CA MET A 457 -7.69 21.06 20.42
C MET A 457 -6.83 20.69 21.62
N ALA A 458 -5.73 21.39 21.87
CA ALA A 458 -4.92 21.13 23.06
C ALA A 458 -5.80 21.22 24.32
N PRO A 459 -5.66 20.29 25.26
CA PRO A 459 -6.28 20.43 26.57
C PRO A 459 -5.77 21.74 27.17
N PRO A 460 -6.63 22.47 27.91
CA PRO A 460 -6.17 23.67 28.58
C PRO A 460 -4.96 23.32 29.44
N THR A 461 -3.86 24.05 29.24
CA THR A 461 -2.68 23.96 30.09
C THR A 461 -3.08 24.35 31.48
N THR A 462 -3.56 23.40 32.25
CA THR A 462 -3.78 23.59 33.68
C THR A 462 -2.40 23.73 34.34
N ALA A 463 -2.28 24.57 35.36
CA ALA A 463 -1.08 24.80 36.15
C ALA A 463 -0.44 23.53 36.77
N THR A 464 -0.80 22.40 36.31
CA THR A 464 -0.67 21.05 36.84
C THR A 464 0.16 20.10 35.95
N MET A 465 0.69 20.55 34.82
CA MET A 465 1.58 19.71 34.01
C MET A 465 3.02 19.72 34.52
N THR A 466 3.68 18.56 34.55
CA THR A 466 5.12 18.49 34.83
C THR A 466 5.91 19.18 33.73
N GLU A 467 7.13 19.63 34.02
CA GLU A 467 8.01 20.24 33.02
C GLU A 467 8.27 19.29 31.84
N GLU A 468 8.40 17.98 32.09
CA GLU A 468 8.54 16.94 31.09
C GLU A 468 7.32 16.84 30.15
N GLN A 469 6.10 16.91 30.73
CA GLN A 469 4.86 16.91 29.95
C GLN A 469 4.71 18.17 29.09
N LEU A 470 5.16 19.32 29.60
CA LEU A 470 5.17 20.58 28.85
C LEU A 470 6.17 20.53 27.70
N GLN A 471 7.36 19.95 27.92
CA GLN A 471 8.36 19.74 26.86
C GLN A 471 7.83 18.77 25.80
N GLN A 472 7.24 17.64 26.21
CA GLN A 472 6.64 16.67 25.29
C GLN A 472 5.52 17.30 24.46
N GLN A 473 4.68 18.15 25.06
CA GLN A 473 3.64 18.90 24.34
C GLN A 473 4.23 19.89 23.33
N LYS A 474 5.32 20.59 23.70
CA LYS A 474 6.01 21.50 22.77
C LYS A 474 6.61 20.73 21.58
N ILE A 475 7.28 19.62 21.84
CA ILE A 475 7.85 18.75 20.79
C ILE A 475 6.75 18.25 19.85
N MET A 476 5.65 17.72 20.42
CA MET A 476 4.50 17.26 19.64
C MET A 476 3.91 18.37 18.76
N LYS A 477 3.80 19.59 19.30
CA LYS A 477 3.32 20.76 18.57
C LYS A 477 4.23 21.13 17.40
N VAL A 478 5.54 21.16 17.62
CA VAL A 478 6.51 21.44 16.55
C VAL A 478 6.46 20.35 15.49
N MET A 479 6.43 19.07 15.89
CA MET A 479 6.29 17.95 14.94
C MET A 479 5.07 18.09 14.06
N MET A 480 3.88 18.35 14.65
CA MET A 480 2.65 18.47 13.87
C MET A 480 2.63 19.70 12.97
N VAL A 481 3.13 20.84 13.43
CA VAL A 481 3.00 22.12 12.72
C VAL A 481 4.09 22.30 11.67
N VAL A 482 5.28 21.77 11.89
CA VAL A 482 6.45 21.99 11.02
C VAL A 482 6.87 20.72 10.28
N MET A 483 7.13 19.63 11.03
CA MET A 483 7.66 18.41 10.43
C MET A 483 6.66 17.73 9.49
N PHE A 484 5.37 17.68 9.87
CA PHE A 484 4.37 16.99 9.07
C PHE A 484 4.10 17.67 7.71
N PRO A 485 3.96 19.01 7.60
CA PRO A 485 3.92 19.70 6.33
C PRO A 485 5.18 19.51 5.47
N ILE A 486 6.36 19.49 6.08
CA ILE A 486 7.62 19.22 5.36
C ILE A 486 7.62 17.80 4.79
N MET A 487 7.22 16.81 5.58
CA MET A 487 7.15 15.40 5.15
C MET A 487 6.15 15.21 3.99
N LEU A 488 5.05 15.96 3.98
CA LEU A 488 4.02 15.91 2.93
C LEU A 488 4.20 16.99 1.85
N TYR A 489 5.37 17.64 1.80
CA TYR A 489 5.58 18.74 0.87
C TYR A 489 5.51 18.31 -0.61
N ALA A 490 5.98 17.10 -0.89
CA ALA A 490 5.92 16.47 -2.21
C ALA A 490 4.73 15.49 -2.35
N ALA A 491 3.80 15.48 -1.41
CA ALA A 491 2.65 14.59 -1.47
C ALA A 491 1.63 15.05 -2.53
N PRO A 492 0.83 14.13 -3.08
CA PRO A 492 -0.25 14.45 -4.02
C PRO A 492 -1.20 15.53 -3.49
N SER A 493 -1.61 16.44 -4.37
CA SER A 493 -2.50 17.53 -3.99
C SER A 493 -3.88 17.05 -3.54
N GLY A 494 -4.40 15.95 -4.11
CA GLY A 494 -5.63 15.30 -3.63
C GLY A 494 -5.54 14.81 -2.18
N LEU A 495 -4.39 14.24 -1.80
CA LEU A 495 -4.13 13.81 -0.42
C LEU A 495 -4.01 14.99 0.54
N THR A 496 -3.25 16.03 0.16
CA THR A 496 -3.10 17.23 0.99
C THR A 496 -4.42 17.99 1.14
N LEU A 497 -5.24 18.03 0.08
CA LEU A 497 -6.60 18.59 0.11
C LEU A 497 -7.50 17.82 1.08
N TYR A 498 -7.45 16.47 1.05
CA TYR A 498 -8.16 15.63 2.00
C TYR A 498 -7.76 15.95 3.46
N ILE A 499 -6.45 15.99 3.75
CA ILE A 499 -5.94 16.24 5.11
C ILE A 499 -6.34 17.65 5.56
N LEU A 500 -6.21 18.65 4.69
CA LEU A 500 -6.58 20.04 4.95
C LEU A 500 -8.08 20.16 5.30
N THR A 501 -8.93 19.61 4.43
CA THR A 501 -10.40 19.61 4.60
C THR A 501 -10.79 18.88 5.89
N SER A 502 -10.23 17.70 6.12
CA SER A 502 -10.48 16.90 7.31
C SER A 502 -10.08 17.65 8.59
N SER A 503 -8.95 18.34 8.58
CA SER A 503 -8.48 19.13 9.72
C SER A 503 -9.36 20.35 10.00
N CYS A 504 -9.78 21.07 8.95
CA CYS A 504 -10.71 22.19 9.08
C CYS A 504 -12.05 21.77 9.69
N ILE A 505 -12.65 20.68 9.19
CA ILE A 505 -13.89 20.13 9.74
C ILE A 505 -13.68 19.69 11.19
N GLY A 506 -12.54 19.06 11.52
CA GLY A 506 -12.18 18.64 12.88
C GLY A 506 -12.10 19.81 13.87
N ILE A 507 -11.58 20.96 13.45
CA ILE A 507 -11.55 22.19 14.27
C ILE A 507 -12.96 22.69 14.53
N ILE A 508 -13.81 22.75 13.49
CA ILE A 508 -15.21 23.20 13.61
C ILE A 508 -15.97 22.26 14.55
N GLU A 509 -15.86 20.96 14.35
CA GLU A 509 -16.50 19.92 15.16
C GLU A 509 -16.09 20.04 16.64
N THR A 510 -14.79 20.10 16.90
CA THR A 510 -14.26 20.22 18.27
C THR A 510 -14.74 21.50 18.96
N ARG A 511 -14.78 22.61 18.22
CA ARG A 511 -15.25 23.90 18.75
C ARG A 511 -16.76 23.85 19.09
N ALA A 512 -17.55 23.21 18.23
CA ALA A 512 -19.00 23.00 18.47
C ALA A 512 -19.24 22.12 19.71
N ILE A 513 -18.48 21.02 19.83
CA ILE A 513 -18.59 20.12 20.98
C ILE A 513 -18.18 20.82 22.28
N ARG A 514 -17.07 21.57 22.30
CA ARG A 514 -16.63 22.33 23.48
C ARG A 514 -17.64 23.39 23.91
N ARG A 515 -18.22 24.15 22.98
CA ARG A 515 -19.29 25.12 23.29
C ARG A 515 -20.49 24.43 23.96
N ARG A 516 -20.87 23.26 23.46
CA ARG A 516 -21.98 22.47 24.01
C ARG A 516 -21.65 21.92 25.41
N ILE A 517 -20.42 21.48 25.66
CA ILE A 517 -19.96 21.04 26.97
C ILE A 517 -20.01 22.23 27.96
N ALA A 518 -19.47 23.40 27.56
CA ALA A 518 -19.50 24.60 28.39
C ALA A 518 -20.94 25.03 28.74
N HIS A 519 -21.86 24.93 27.75
CA HIS A 519 -23.28 25.21 28.01
C HIS A 519 -23.91 24.19 28.96
N LEU A 520 -23.60 22.88 28.80
CA LEU A 520 -24.10 21.84 29.72
C LEU A 520 -23.55 22.00 31.14
N ASP A 521 -22.30 22.46 31.29
CA ASP A 521 -21.67 22.74 32.59
C ASP A 521 -22.21 24.01 33.25
N SER A 522 -22.76 24.95 32.47
CA SER A 522 -23.38 26.20 32.99
C SER A 522 -24.84 26.03 33.47
N LEU A 523 -25.47 24.91 33.10
CA LEU A 523 -26.81 24.61 33.62
C LEU A 523 -26.73 24.21 35.09
N PRO A 524 -27.65 24.67 35.96
CA PRO A 524 -27.67 24.26 37.35
C PRO A 524 -27.69 22.74 37.43
N GLN A 525 -26.65 22.17 38.04
CA GLN A 525 -26.68 20.73 38.32
C GLN A 525 -27.82 20.51 39.32
N ALA A 526 -28.88 19.83 38.90
CA ALA A 526 -29.86 19.30 39.84
C ALA A 526 -29.09 18.50 40.90
N ALA A 527 -29.35 18.79 42.18
CA ALA A 527 -28.76 18.05 43.28
C ALA A 527 -28.85 16.55 43.01
N PRO A 528 -27.83 15.77 43.40
CA PRO A 528 -27.91 14.33 43.17
C PRO A 528 -29.14 13.82 43.91
N ASP A 529 -30.18 13.49 43.17
CA ASP A 529 -31.31 12.74 43.69
C ASP A 529 -30.77 11.42 44.24
N GLU A 530 -30.96 11.18 45.51
CA GLU A 530 -30.66 9.91 46.20
C GLU A 530 -31.51 8.72 45.69
N ALA A 531 -32.20 8.88 44.58
CA ALA A 531 -33.05 7.86 44.02
C ALA A 531 -32.55 7.41 42.64
N GLY A 532 -31.97 6.21 42.59
CA GLY A 532 -31.99 5.41 41.39
C GLY A 532 -30.68 5.27 40.64
N VAL A 533 -29.89 4.29 41.07
CA VAL A 533 -29.01 3.52 40.16
C VAL A 533 -29.81 3.14 38.92
N ARG A 534 -29.63 3.88 37.82
CA ARG A 534 -30.11 3.43 36.52
C ARG A 534 -29.40 2.12 36.20
N PRO A 535 -30.10 1.01 35.97
CA PRO A 535 -29.46 -0.27 35.65
C PRO A 535 -28.64 -0.11 34.37
N GLY A 536 -27.32 -0.04 34.52
CA GLY A 536 -26.38 -0.15 33.40
C GLY A 536 -26.65 -1.46 32.71
N GLY A 537 -26.83 -1.42 31.39
CA GLY A 537 -27.21 -2.58 30.61
C GLY A 537 -26.36 -3.82 30.90
N LYS A 538 -26.97 -4.99 30.86
CA LYS A 538 -26.43 -6.34 31.18
C LYS A 538 -25.05 -6.64 30.58
N THR A 539 -24.66 -5.96 29.49
CA THR A 539 -23.33 -6.07 28.84
C THR A 539 -22.19 -5.41 29.64
N ARG A 540 -22.47 -4.32 30.35
CA ARG A 540 -21.46 -3.56 31.11
C ARG A 540 -21.06 -4.29 32.39
N ASP A 541 -22.04 -4.95 33.03
CA ASP A 541 -21.82 -5.81 34.19
C ASP A 541 -21.04 -7.07 33.83
N LYS A 542 -21.32 -7.66 32.67
CA LYS A 542 -20.62 -8.86 32.17
C LYS A 542 -19.14 -8.58 31.90
N LEU A 543 -18.83 -7.46 31.25
CA LEU A 543 -17.45 -7.05 30.98
C LEU A 543 -16.68 -6.73 32.26
N GLY A 544 -17.32 -6.06 33.22
CA GLY A 544 -16.75 -5.77 34.54
C GLY A 544 -16.43 -7.04 35.34
N ARG A 545 -17.30 -8.04 35.32
CA ARG A 545 -17.07 -9.35 35.96
C ARG A 545 -15.95 -10.14 35.28
N MET A 546 -15.94 -10.20 33.95
CA MET A 546 -14.85 -10.87 33.21
C MET A 546 -13.48 -10.24 33.49
N TYR A 547 -13.41 -8.91 33.61
CA TYR A 547 -12.17 -8.21 33.94
C TYR A 547 -11.72 -8.48 35.39
N ALA A 548 -12.65 -8.52 36.35
CA ALA A 548 -12.36 -8.84 37.75
C ALA A 548 -11.86 -10.29 37.88
N GLU A 549 -12.49 -11.25 37.18
CA GLU A 549 -12.06 -12.64 37.16
C GLU A 549 -10.69 -12.82 36.50
N ALA A 550 -10.41 -12.11 35.41
CA ALA A 550 -9.11 -12.15 34.75
C ALA A 550 -7.99 -11.60 35.67
N LEU A 551 -8.29 -10.57 36.45
CA LEU A 551 -7.36 -9.99 37.42
C LEU A 551 -7.09 -10.94 38.60
N GLU A 552 -8.11 -11.65 39.07
CA GLU A 552 -7.95 -12.65 40.13
C GLU A 552 -7.13 -13.85 39.67
N ARG A 553 -7.38 -14.35 38.45
CA ARG A 553 -6.58 -15.41 37.83
C ARG A 553 -5.11 -15.00 37.64
N ALA A 554 -4.87 -13.73 37.26
CA ALA A 554 -3.51 -13.21 37.16
C ALA A 554 -2.80 -13.15 38.52
N LYS A 555 -3.49 -12.75 39.59
CA LYS A 555 -2.96 -12.74 40.96
C LYS A 555 -2.66 -14.16 41.47
N GLN A 556 -3.54 -15.12 41.20
CA GLN A 556 -3.31 -16.54 41.57
C GLN A 556 -2.08 -17.10 40.87
N ARG A 557 -1.93 -16.87 39.56
CA ARG A 557 -0.73 -17.29 38.81
C ARG A 557 0.57 -16.63 39.31
N GLN A 558 0.49 -15.38 39.75
CA GLN A 558 1.65 -14.69 40.35
C GLN A 558 2.01 -15.31 41.72
N ALA A 559 1.02 -15.57 42.55
CA ALA A 559 1.23 -16.21 43.86
C ALA A 559 1.78 -17.66 43.74
N GLU A 560 1.35 -18.42 42.73
CA GLU A 560 1.90 -19.74 42.40
C GLU A 560 3.36 -19.66 41.94
N LYS A 561 3.70 -18.70 41.08
CA LYS A 561 5.09 -18.46 40.66
C LYS A 561 5.98 -18.09 41.83
N ASP A 562 5.50 -17.23 42.74
CA ASP A 562 6.24 -16.82 43.92
C ASP A 562 6.43 -17.98 44.91
N ARG A 563 5.43 -18.88 45.05
CA ARG A 563 5.55 -20.12 45.84
C ARG A 563 6.54 -21.10 45.20
N ALA A 564 6.50 -21.30 43.88
CA ALA A 564 7.44 -22.15 43.15
C ALA A 564 8.88 -21.59 43.23
N ALA A 565 9.07 -20.28 43.13
CA ALA A 565 10.37 -19.65 43.30
C ALA A 565 10.93 -19.78 44.70
N LYS A 566 10.07 -19.71 45.76
CA LYS A 566 10.47 -19.96 47.14
C LYS A 566 10.84 -21.43 47.38
N GLN A 567 10.10 -22.38 46.80
CA GLN A 567 10.43 -23.80 46.89
C GLN A 567 11.74 -24.14 46.18
N LYS A 568 12.03 -23.52 45.04
CA LYS A 568 13.29 -23.73 44.32
C LYS A 568 14.48 -23.21 45.14
N LYS A 569 14.37 -22.00 45.73
CA LYS A 569 15.40 -21.45 46.63
C LYS A 569 15.62 -22.29 47.91
N PHE A 570 14.63 -23.06 48.36
CA PHE A 570 14.75 -23.94 49.53
C PHE A 570 15.42 -25.26 49.14
N LYS A 571 15.23 -25.76 47.93
CA LYS A 571 15.92 -26.95 47.39
C LYS A 571 17.38 -26.68 47.06
N ASP A 572 17.73 -25.50 46.62
CA ASP A 572 19.10 -25.11 46.27
C ASP A 572 19.97 -24.77 47.51
N ARG A 573 19.37 -24.79 48.71
CA ARG A 573 20.06 -24.56 50.00
C ARG A 573 20.24 -25.83 50.83
N LYS A 574 19.78 -26.98 50.35
CA LYS A 574 20.10 -28.33 50.89
C LYS A 574 21.07 -29.04 49.94
#